data_98452016f520c9d9dbbe3b29bfce2444
#
_entry.id   98452016f520c9d9dbbe3b29bfce2444
#
_cell.length_a   1.000
_cell.length_b   1.000
_cell.length_c   1.000
_cell.angle_alpha   90.00
_cell.angle_beta   90.00
_cell.angle_gamma   90.00
#
_symmetry.space_group_name_H-M   'P 1'
#
loop_
_entity.id
_entity.type
_entity.pdbx_description
1 polymer ?
#
loop_
_entity_poly.entity_id
_entity_poly.type
_entity_poly.pdbx_seq_one_letter_code
_entity_poly.pdbx_strand_id
1 'polypeptide(L)'
;TKRKPQYMKVEAFEHILDQIKPYTDYLYFHVKGEPLLHPHIDTFLDISHEKGFQVNITTNGTLIPKVKEKIILKPALRQINISLHSMGGNKDYDHKDDYMEHIQEFIKEVREKSDVIISLRQWDLDEKTIPERGIKIADKVYLNQDYQFKWPDLGAEEDDGIGFCYGLRNQIAVLVDGTVVPCCLDGEGVINLGNINESRFSEILEGPRTKAIIEGFSRQYAVEELCRKCGYRKRFNK
;
A
#
# COMPACT_ATOMS: atom_id res chain seq x y z
N THR A 1 15.86 -2.05 -3.04
CA THR A 1 15.56 -3.20 -2.19
C THR A 1 16.68 -4.23 -2.25
N LYS A 2 16.99 -4.85 -1.12
CA LYS A 2 17.93 -5.97 -1.02
C LYS A 2 17.22 -7.33 -1.20
N ARG A 3 15.89 -7.34 -1.13
CA ARG A 3 15.09 -8.57 -1.32
C ARG A 3 15.03 -8.94 -2.80
N LYS A 4 15.09 -10.24 -3.09
CA LYS A 4 14.93 -10.73 -4.47
C LYS A 4 13.50 -10.46 -4.94
N PRO A 5 13.31 -9.93 -6.16
CA PRO A 5 11.96 -9.79 -6.75
C PRO A 5 11.29 -11.16 -6.85
N GLN A 6 10.07 -11.25 -6.36
CA GLN A 6 9.24 -12.46 -6.41
C GLN A 6 7.77 -12.07 -6.51
N TYR A 7 6.98 -12.96 -7.09
CA TYR A 7 5.53 -12.88 -7.05
C TYR A 7 5.01 -13.77 -5.92
N MET A 8 4.02 -13.28 -5.19
CA MET A 8 3.31 -14.08 -4.18
C MET A 8 2.58 -15.22 -4.90
N LYS A 9 2.71 -16.43 -4.40
CA LYS A 9 1.98 -17.59 -4.96
C LYS A 9 0.51 -17.53 -4.56
N VAL A 10 -0.37 -18.10 -5.38
CA VAL A 10 -1.82 -18.15 -5.13
C VAL A 10 -2.11 -18.84 -3.80
N GLU A 11 -1.48 -19.98 -3.54
CA GLU A 11 -1.68 -20.77 -2.32
C GLU A 11 -1.20 -20.01 -1.06
N ALA A 12 -0.10 -19.27 -1.18
CA ALA A 12 0.38 -18.42 -0.09
C ALA A 12 -0.58 -17.27 0.19
N PHE A 13 -1.14 -16.67 -0.85
CA PHE A 13 -2.13 -15.61 -0.71
C PHE A 13 -3.41 -16.13 -0.03
N GLU A 14 -3.95 -17.27 -0.45
CA GLU A 14 -5.11 -17.90 0.19
C GLU A 14 -4.86 -18.19 1.67
N HIS A 15 -3.69 -18.76 1.99
CA HIS A 15 -3.30 -19.03 3.37
C HIS A 15 -3.26 -17.75 4.23
N ILE A 16 -2.71 -16.65 3.69
CA ILE A 16 -2.69 -15.36 4.37
C ILE A 16 -4.13 -14.89 4.62
N LEU A 17 -5.01 -14.93 3.62
CA LEU A 17 -6.38 -14.47 3.74
C LEU A 17 -7.15 -15.23 4.83
N ASP A 18 -6.97 -16.55 4.91
CA ASP A 18 -7.61 -17.38 5.94
C ASP A 18 -7.20 -16.99 7.36
N GLN A 19 -5.94 -16.59 7.54
CA GLN A 19 -5.44 -16.18 8.84
C GLN A 19 -5.85 -14.75 9.23
N ILE A 20 -5.97 -13.83 8.27
CA ILE A 20 -6.26 -12.43 8.57
C ILE A 20 -7.75 -12.09 8.55
N LYS A 21 -8.62 -12.95 8.00
CA LYS A 21 -10.08 -12.70 7.91
C LYS A 21 -10.74 -12.28 9.22
N PRO A 22 -10.38 -12.84 10.40
CA PRO A 22 -10.96 -12.40 11.68
C PRO A 22 -10.64 -10.95 12.07
N TYR A 23 -9.66 -10.30 11.40
CA TYR A 23 -9.13 -9.00 11.81
C TYR A 23 -9.46 -7.87 10.83
N THR A 24 -9.77 -8.18 9.58
CA THR A 24 -10.05 -7.18 8.55
C THR A 24 -10.89 -7.73 7.41
N ASP A 25 -11.67 -6.84 6.78
CA ASP A 25 -12.32 -7.08 5.51
C ASP A 25 -11.64 -6.32 4.36
N TYR A 26 -10.52 -5.63 4.62
CA TYR A 26 -9.85 -4.78 3.63
C TYR A 26 -8.44 -5.26 3.34
N LEU A 27 -8.12 -5.33 2.05
CA LEU A 27 -6.78 -5.61 1.54
C LEU A 27 -6.22 -4.40 0.79
N TYR A 28 -4.93 -4.21 0.91
CA TYR A 28 -4.19 -3.17 0.20
C TYR A 28 -3.06 -3.82 -0.59
N PHE A 29 -3.20 -3.88 -1.91
CA PHE A 29 -2.17 -4.43 -2.80
C PHE A 29 -1.14 -3.35 -3.09
N HIS A 30 -0.13 -3.31 -2.23
CA HIS A 30 1.10 -2.51 -2.37
C HIS A 30 2.10 -3.00 -1.32
N VAL A 31 3.16 -2.44 -1.07
CA VAL A 31 4.30 -2.45 -0.15
C VAL A 31 5.54 -2.15 -0.97
N LYS A 32 5.98 -3.09 -1.78
CA LYS A 32 7.10 -2.96 -2.74
C LYS A 32 6.66 -3.46 -4.10
N GLY A 33 7.20 -2.84 -5.14
CA GLY A 33 6.90 -3.20 -6.51
C GLY A 33 5.59 -2.59 -7.02
N GLU A 34 5.12 -3.11 -8.12
CA GLU A 34 3.92 -2.68 -8.83
C GLU A 34 2.92 -3.85 -8.86
N PRO A 35 1.76 -3.74 -8.19
CA PRO A 35 0.80 -4.85 -8.12
C PRO A 35 0.26 -5.26 -9.48
N LEU A 36 0.15 -4.33 -10.44
CA LEU A 36 -0.34 -4.65 -11.79
C LEU A 36 0.67 -5.45 -12.64
N LEU A 37 1.91 -5.64 -12.16
CA LEU A 37 2.85 -6.61 -12.74
C LEU A 37 2.51 -8.06 -12.40
N HIS A 38 1.68 -8.28 -11.37
CA HIS A 38 1.40 -9.64 -10.91
C HIS A 38 0.62 -10.43 -11.98
N PRO A 39 1.13 -11.58 -12.47
CA PRO A 39 0.50 -12.31 -13.56
C PRO A 39 -0.91 -12.81 -13.24
N HIS A 40 -1.20 -13.05 -11.96
CA HIS A 40 -2.48 -13.57 -11.45
C HIS A 40 -3.25 -12.51 -10.64
N ILE A 41 -3.15 -11.22 -11.00
CA ILE A 41 -3.86 -10.14 -10.29
C ILE A 41 -5.38 -10.34 -10.30
N ASP A 42 -5.91 -10.83 -11.41
CA ASP A 42 -7.32 -11.19 -11.59
C ASP A 42 -7.75 -12.33 -10.65
N THR A 43 -6.94 -13.38 -10.54
CA THR A 43 -7.17 -14.52 -9.63
C THR A 43 -7.16 -14.04 -8.17
N PHE A 44 -6.24 -13.15 -7.80
CA PHE A 44 -6.19 -12.60 -6.45
C PHE A 44 -7.44 -11.79 -6.11
N LEU A 45 -7.98 -11.06 -7.05
CA LEU A 45 -9.24 -10.33 -6.87
C LEU A 45 -10.44 -11.29 -6.74
N ASP A 46 -10.46 -12.38 -7.51
CA ASP A 46 -11.51 -13.41 -7.42
C ASP A 46 -11.49 -14.09 -6.05
N ILE A 47 -10.34 -14.58 -5.60
CA ILE A 47 -10.16 -15.19 -4.28
C ILE A 47 -10.53 -14.20 -3.17
N SER A 48 -10.13 -12.93 -3.30
CA SER A 48 -10.50 -11.89 -2.34
C SER A 48 -12.02 -11.73 -2.25
N HIS A 49 -12.72 -11.76 -3.37
CA HIS A 49 -14.19 -11.70 -3.40
C HIS A 49 -14.81 -12.91 -2.73
N GLU A 50 -14.38 -14.13 -3.09
CA GLU A 50 -14.89 -15.39 -2.52
C GLU A 50 -14.73 -15.44 -1.00
N LYS A 51 -13.63 -14.89 -0.48
CA LYS A 51 -13.38 -14.81 0.97
C LYS A 51 -13.97 -13.54 1.62
N GLY A 52 -14.72 -12.73 0.88
CA GLY A 52 -15.45 -11.56 1.39
C GLY A 52 -14.56 -10.37 1.74
N PHE A 53 -13.46 -10.15 1.02
CA PHE A 53 -12.61 -8.98 1.16
C PHE A 53 -12.89 -7.90 0.13
N GLN A 54 -12.62 -6.65 0.52
CA GLN A 54 -12.59 -5.46 -0.34
C GLN A 54 -11.14 -5.06 -0.61
N VAL A 55 -10.78 -4.89 -1.87
CA VAL A 55 -9.39 -4.66 -2.28
C VAL A 55 -9.16 -3.21 -2.71
N ASN A 56 -8.09 -2.61 -2.19
CA ASN A 56 -7.55 -1.33 -2.64
C ASN A 56 -6.20 -1.59 -3.32
N ILE A 57 -6.06 -1.17 -4.58
CA ILE A 57 -4.80 -1.27 -5.33
C ILE A 57 -4.11 0.09 -5.32
N THR A 58 -2.78 0.10 -5.12
CA THR A 58 -1.97 1.31 -5.33
C THR A 58 -0.97 1.02 -6.44
N THR A 59 -1.01 1.79 -7.51
CA THR A 59 -0.24 1.59 -8.74
C THR A 59 0.39 2.90 -9.21
N ASN A 60 1.48 2.79 -9.96
CA ASN A 60 2.03 3.90 -10.73
C ASN A 60 1.24 4.21 -12.01
N GLY A 61 0.25 3.40 -12.36
CA GLY A 61 -0.65 3.58 -13.49
C GLY A 61 -0.10 3.15 -14.86
N THR A 62 1.19 2.90 -15.00
CA THR A 62 1.83 2.64 -16.31
C THR A 62 1.35 1.34 -17.00
N LEU A 63 0.84 0.39 -16.22
CA LEU A 63 0.34 -0.89 -16.73
C LEU A 63 -1.19 -0.93 -16.90
N ILE A 64 -1.89 0.11 -16.54
CA ILE A 64 -3.36 0.18 -16.66
C ILE A 64 -3.84 -0.20 -18.07
N PRO A 65 -3.29 0.33 -19.18
CA PRO A 65 -3.75 -0.04 -20.51
C PRO A 65 -3.67 -1.53 -20.82
N LYS A 66 -2.73 -2.24 -20.20
CA LYS A 66 -2.49 -3.67 -20.44
C LYS A 66 -3.36 -4.60 -19.58
N VAL A 67 -3.81 -4.11 -18.41
CA VAL A 67 -4.44 -4.99 -17.40
C VAL A 67 -5.86 -4.56 -17.03
N LYS A 68 -6.34 -3.41 -17.48
CA LYS A 68 -7.65 -2.85 -17.09
C LYS A 68 -8.80 -3.85 -17.26
N GLU A 69 -8.84 -4.60 -18.36
CA GLU A 69 -9.89 -5.59 -18.63
C GLU A 69 -9.93 -6.75 -17.60
N LYS A 70 -8.81 -7.01 -16.94
CA LYS A 70 -8.72 -8.04 -15.91
C LYS A 70 -9.20 -7.60 -14.54
N ILE A 71 -9.32 -6.28 -14.31
CA ILE A 71 -9.54 -5.74 -12.97
C ILE A 71 -10.82 -4.94 -12.82
N ILE A 72 -11.28 -4.23 -13.85
CA ILE A 72 -12.39 -3.25 -13.75
C ILE A 72 -13.69 -3.88 -13.22
N LEU A 73 -14.01 -5.09 -13.66
CA LEU A 73 -15.27 -5.78 -13.32
C LEU A 73 -15.13 -6.75 -12.14
N LYS A 74 -14.00 -6.75 -11.44
CA LYS A 74 -13.80 -7.64 -10.30
C LYS A 74 -14.54 -7.13 -9.06
N PRO A 75 -15.48 -7.89 -8.48
CA PRO A 75 -16.33 -7.40 -7.39
C PRO A 75 -15.56 -7.04 -6.11
N ALA A 76 -14.40 -7.68 -5.87
CA ALA A 76 -13.55 -7.32 -4.74
C ALA A 76 -12.89 -5.96 -4.90
N LEU A 77 -12.72 -5.45 -6.12
CA LEU A 77 -12.00 -4.20 -6.35
C LEU A 77 -12.83 -3.01 -5.91
N ARG A 78 -12.49 -2.43 -4.77
CA ARG A 78 -13.16 -1.27 -4.20
C ARG A 78 -12.56 0.05 -4.66
N GLN A 79 -11.23 0.14 -4.72
CA GLN A 79 -10.54 1.40 -4.98
C GLN A 79 -9.20 1.18 -5.70
N ILE A 80 -8.90 2.09 -6.63
CA ILE A 80 -7.59 2.19 -7.26
C ILE A 80 -6.98 3.54 -6.89
N ASN A 81 -5.78 3.51 -6.31
CA ASN A 81 -4.96 4.68 -6.05
C ASN A 81 -3.89 4.78 -7.14
N ILE A 82 -3.89 5.85 -7.90
CA ILE A 82 -2.93 6.08 -8.99
C ILE A 82 -1.94 7.15 -8.55
N SER A 83 -0.67 6.76 -8.42
CA SER A 83 0.42 7.65 -8.00
C SER A 83 0.97 8.42 -9.20
N LEU A 84 0.39 9.58 -9.52
CA LEU A 84 0.74 10.38 -10.70
C LEU A 84 2.22 10.81 -10.72
N HIS A 85 2.78 11.10 -9.54
CA HIS A 85 4.19 11.47 -9.36
C HIS A 85 5.17 10.32 -9.63
N SER A 86 4.70 9.07 -9.74
CA SER A 86 5.55 7.89 -9.92
C SER A 86 5.71 7.45 -11.38
N MET A 87 5.18 8.19 -12.34
CA MET A 87 5.29 7.90 -13.76
C MET A 87 6.75 7.74 -14.21
N GLY A 88 7.66 8.62 -13.75
CA GLY A 88 9.09 8.55 -14.04
C GLY A 88 9.85 7.38 -13.42
N GLY A 89 9.24 6.64 -12.50
CA GLY A 89 9.85 5.49 -11.82
C GLY A 89 9.96 4.23 -12.68
N ASN A 90 9.19 4.13 -13.75
CA ASN A 90 9.25 3.03 -14.70
C ASN A 90 10.10 3.44 -15.92
N LYS A 91 11.37 3.01 -15.93
CA LYS A 91 12.33 3.37 -17.00
C LYS A 91 11.95 2.79 -18.35
N ASP A 92 11.23 1.69 -18.37
CA ASP A 92 10.82 0.93 -19.57
C ASP A 92 9.42 1.36 -20.08
N TYR A 93 8.86 2.46 -19.55
CA TYR A 93 7.59 2.99 -20.02
C TYR A 93 7.80 3.96 -21.16
N ASP A 94 7.52 3.48 -22.38
CA ASP A 94 7.76 4.22 -23.62
C ASP A 94 6.70 5.28 -23.96
N HIS A 95 5.53 5.27 -23.24
CA HIS A 95 4.35 6.11 -23.53
C HIS A 95 4.16 7.22 -22.50
N LYS A 96 5.24 7.93 -22.12
CA LYS A 96 5.16 9.00 -21.11
C LYS A 96 4.27 10.16 -21.57
N ASP A 97 4.27 10.46 -22.85
CA ASP A 97 3.49 11.55 -23.42
C ASP A 97 1.98 11.25 -23.39
N ASP A 98 1.59 9.96 -23.50
CA ASP A 98 0.20 9.50 -23.52
C ASP A 98 -0.30 9.09 -22.12
N TYR A 99 0.55 9.18 -21.08
CA TYR A 99 0.23 8.66 -19.75
C TYR A 99 -1.06 9.26 -19.19
N MET A 100 -1.21 10.58 -19.25
CA MET A 100 -2.41 11.24 -18.71
C MET A 100 -3.65 10.93 -19.55
N GLU A 101 -3.51 10.75 -20.84
CA GLU A 101 -4.60 10.32 -21.71
C GLU A 101 -5.09 8.92 -21.33
N HIS A 102 -4.18 7.96 -21.16
CA HIS A 102 -4.50 6.61 -20.68
C HIS A 102 -5.20 6.61 -19.32
N ILE A 103 -4.78 7.49 -18.39
CA ILE A 103 -5.47 7.62 -17.09
C ILE A 103 -6.88 8.18 -17.26
N GLN A 104 -7.09 9.18 -18.13
CA GLN A 104 -8.41 9.76 -18.40
C GLN A 104 -9.34 8.75 -19.07
N GLU A 105 -8.87 8.01 -20.05
CA GLU A 105 -9.62 6.92 -20.69
C GLU A 105 -10.02 5.85 -19.68
N PHE A 106 -9.10 5.46 -18.82
CA PHE A 106 -9.36 4.50 -17.75
C PHE A 106 -10.43 5.00 -16.79
N ILE A 107 -10.35 6.26 -16.36
CA ILE A 107 -11.37 6.89 -15.50
C ILE A 107 -12.75 6.83 -16.16
N LYS A 108 -12.85 7.21 -17.44
CA LYS A 108 -14.10 7.15 -18.20
C LYS A 108 -14.67 5.74 -18.23
N GLU A 109 -13.85 4.76 -18.58
CA GLU A 109 -14.27 3.37 -18.68
C GLU A 109 -14.74 2.80 -17.33
N VAL A 110 -14.01 3.08 -16.25
CA VAL A 110 -14.39 2.68 -14.89
C VAL A 110 -15.75 3.30 -14.48
N ARG A 111 -16.00 4.58 -14.84
CA ARG A 111 -17.28 5.24 -14.53
C ARG A 111 -18.46 4.65 -15.30
N GLU A 112 -18.22 4.16 -16.51
CA GLU A 112 -19.24 3.51 -17.34
C GLU A 112 -19.58 2.08 -16.88
N LYS A 113 -18.58 1.35 -16.33
CA LYS A 113 -18.66 -0.11 -16.12
C LYS A 113 -18.72 -0.54 -14.66
N SER A 114 -18.33 0.31 -13.71
CA SER A 114 -18.17 -0.11 -12.32
C SER A 114 -18.32 1.03 -11.30
N ASP A 115 -18.41 0.61 -10.04
CA ASP A 115 -18.49 1.50 -8.87
C ASP A 115 -17.15 1.75 -8.19
N VAL A 116 -16.05 1.33 -8.79
CA VAL A 116 -14.69 1.45 -8.24
C VAL A 116 -14.34 2.92 -7.98
N ILE A 117 -13.82 3.23 -6.79
CA ILE A 117 -13.34 4.55 -6.43
C ILE A 117 -11.95 4.75 -7.05
N ILE A 118 -11.72 5.91 -7.67
CA ILE A 118 -10.41 6.30 -8.18
C ILE A 118 -9.85 7.43 -7.33
N SER A 119 -8.64 7.22 -6.79
CA SER A 119 -7.90 8.21 -6.04
C SER A 119 -6.60 8.55 -6.78
N LEU A 120 -6.56 9.70 -7.41
CA LEU A 120 -5.36 10.25 -8.01
C LEU A 120 -4.49 10.83 -6.90
N ARG A 121 -3.22 10.44 -6.84
CA ARG A 121 -2.29 10.88 -5.79
C ARG A 121 -1.13 11.65 -6.40
N GLN A 122 -1.02 12.90 -6.00
CA GLN A 122 0.10 13.78 -6.33
C GLN A 122 0.88 14.09 -5.05
N TRP A 123 1.97 13.38 -4.82
CA TRP A 123 2.76 13.47 -3.58
C TRP A 123 4.17 14.01 -3.82
N ASP A 124 4.27 14.98 -4.70
CA ASP A 124 5.49 15.67 -5.11
C ASP A 124 5.33 17.19 -5.09
N LEU A 125 4.40 17.71 -4.29
CA LEU A 125 4.21 19.14 -4.15
C LEU A 125 5.45 19.80 -3.55
N ASP A 126 5.73 21.01 -4.00
CA ASP A 126 6.72 21.87 -3.37
C ASP A 126 6.21 22.39 -2.00
N GLU A 127 7.14 22.82 -1.14
CA GLU A 127 6.82 23.28 0.22
C GLU A 127 5.98 24.56 0.27
N LYS A 128 5.81 25.27 -0.85
CA LYS A 128 5.04 26.52 -0.94
C LYS A 128 3.57 26.25 -1.29
N THR A 129 3.27 25.09 -1.85
CA THR A 129 1.92 24.71 -2.23
C THR A 129 1.19 24.08 -1.06
N ILE A 130 0.01 24.57 -0.72
CA ILE A 130 -0.81 23.97 0.34
C ILE A 130 -1.48 22.69 -0.23
N PRO A 131 -1.24 21.52 0.39
CA PRO A 131 -1.83 20.28 -0.11
C PRO A 131 -3.35 20.25 0.11
N GLU A 132 -4.07 19.90 -0.91
CA GLU A 132 -5.51 19.65 -0.83
C GLU A 132 -5.79 18.15 -0.91
N ARG A 133 -6.75 17.67 -0.11
CA ARG A 133 -7.13 16.27 -0.06
C ARG A 133 -8.62 16.10 -0.29
N GLY A 134 -8.98 15.01 -0.98
CA GLY A 134 -10.37 14.69 -1.25
C GLY A 134 -11.05 15.63 -2.25
N ILE A 135 -10.28 16.31 -3.11
CA ILE A 135 -10.86 17.16 -4.18
C ILE A 135 -11.64 16.24 -5.12
N LYS A 136 -12.96 16.43 -5.16
CA LYS A 136 -13.83 15.66 -6.08
C LYS A 136 -13.67 16.20 -7.50
N ILE A 137 -13.11 15.38 -8.40
CA ILE A 137 -12.95 15.71 -9.83
C ILE A 137 -14.18 15.26 -10.63
N ALA A 138 -14.67 14.06 -10.31
CA ALA A 138 -15.87 13.50 -10.92
C ALA A 138 -16.56 12.57 -9.89
N ASP A 139 -17.65 11.93 -10.27
CA ASP A 139 -18.27 10.96 -9.37
C ASP A 139 -17.31 9.82 -9.06
N LYS A 140 -17.09 9.53 -7.75
CA LYS A 140 -16.13 8.55 -7.23
C LYS A 140 -14.67 8.74 -7.72
N VAL A 141 -14.30 9.95 -8.21
CA VAL A 141 -12.94 10.29 -8.62
C VAL A 141 -12.43 11.47 -7.80
N TYR A 142 -11.31 11.26 -7.11
CA TYR A 142 -10.75 12.23 -6.18
C TYR A 142 -9.27 12.49 -6.45
N LEU A 143 -8.84 13.75 -6.31
CA LEU A 143 -7.43 14.13 -6.24
C LEU A 143 -7.02 14.31 -4.79
N ASN A 144 -5.87 13.73 -4.43
CA ASN A 144 -5.25 13.86 -3.14
C ASN A 144 -3.81 14.31 -3.33
N GLN A 145 -3.52 15.50 -2.80
CA GLN A 145 -2.20 16.12 -2.88
C GLN A 145 -1.46 16.02 -1.56
N ASP A 146 -0.14 15.88 -1.61
CA ASP A 146 0.71 15.91 -0.43
C ASP A 146 2.17 16.20 -0.81
N TYR A 147 2.99 16.46 0.18
CA TYR A 147 4.43 16.61 0.03
C TYR A 147 5.11 15.25 -0.11
N GLN A 148 6.27 15.23 -0.74
CA GLN A 148 7.15 14.08 -0.71
C GLN A 148 7.62 13.82 0.72
N PHE A 149 7.73 12.56 1.11
CA PHE A 149 8.32 12.17 2.38
C PHE A 149 9.54 11.27 2.16
N LYS A 150 10.46 11.30 3.13
CA LYS A 150 11.60 10.39 3.12
C LYS A 150 11.16 9.01 3.59
N TRP A 151 11.40 8.00 2.75
CA TRP A 151 11.21 6.61 3.12
C TRP A 151 12.08 6.23 4.31
N PRO A 152 11.64 5.33 5.20
CA PRO A 152 12.46 4.86 6.29
C PRO A 152 13.69 4.13 5.75
N ASP A 153 14.87 4.49 6.26
CA ASP A 153 16.16 3.92 5.88
C ASP A 153 17.07 3.87 7.10
N LEU A 154 17.67 2.71 7.37
CA LEU A 154 18.60 2.54 8.49
C LEU A 154 19.86 3.42 8.37
N GLY A 155 20.23 3.82 7.15
CA GLY A 155 21.32 4.77 6.89
C GLY A 155 20.97 6.23 7.16
N ALA A 156 19.68 6.57 7.35
CA ALA A 156 19.27 7.93 7.66
C ALA A 156 19.53 8.28 9.14
N GLU A 157 19.56 9.59 9.42
CA GLU A 157 19.65 10.07 10.79
C GLU A 157 18.37 9.74 11.58
N GLU A 158 18.56 9.35 12.83
CA GLU A 158 17.47 9.18 13.78
C GLU A 158 16.95 10.54 14.27
N ASP A 159 15.65 10.58 14.55
CA ASP A 159 15.06 11.64 15.35
C ASP A 159 14.95 11.22 16.84
N ASP A 160 14.38 12.08 17.67
CA ASP A 160 14.17 11.82 19.11
C ASP A 160 13.16 10.69 19.40
N GLY A 161 12.52 10.13 18.37
CA GLY A 161 11.50 9.09 18.50
C GLY A 161 10.14 9.60 19.00
N ILE A 162 10.02 10.86 19.40
CA ILE A 162 8.77 11.43 19.91
C ILE A 162 7.74 11.51 18.78
N GLY A 163 6.51 11.10 19.07
CA GLY A 163 5.37 11.19 18.17
C GLY A 163 4.63 9.88 17.98
N PHE A 164 3.59 9.96 17.14
CA PHE A 164 2.62 8.91 16.90
C PHE A 164 2.75 8.30 15.51
N CYS A 165 2.30 7.06 15.35
CA CYS A 165 2.10 6.43 14.04
C CYS A 165 0.93 5.45 14.10
N TYR A 166 0.26 5.27 12.96
CA TYR A 166 -0.82 4.29 12.80
C TYR A 166 -0.35 2.87 12.48
N GLY A 167 0.96 2.61 12.39
CA GLY A 167 1.50 1.25 12.22
C GLY A 167 1.01 0.33 13.33
N LEU A 168 0.58 -0.87 12.99
CA LEU A 168 -0.05 -1.87 13.84
C LEU A 168 -1.41 -1.49 14.45
N ARG A 169 -1.90 -0.27 14.22
CA ARG A 169 -3.26 0.13 14.63
C ARG A 169 -4.25 0.03 13.48
N ASN A 170 -3.90 0.59 12.33
CA ASN A 170 -4.77 0.66 11.16
C ASN A 170 -4.23 -0.15 9.99
N GLN A 171 -3.02 -0.65 10.10
CA GLN A 171 -2.37 -1.43 9.05
C GLN A 171 -1.29 -2.34 9.61
N ILE A 172 -1.10 -3.44 8.92
CA ILE A 172 -0.01 -4.39 9.05
C ILE A 172 0.30 -4.89 7.64
N ALA A 173 1.50 -5.33 7.37
CA ALA A 173 1.80 -5.84 6.04
C ALA A 173 2.44 -7.24 6.10
N VAL A 174 2.18 -8.03 5.07
CA VAL A 174 2.78 -9.34 4.87
C VAL A 174 3.57 -9.30 3.57
N LEU A 175 4.85 -9.63 3.64
CA LEU A 175 5.75 -9.67 2.49
C LEU A 175 5.60 -10.99 1.74
N VAL A 176 6.15 -11.06 0.53
CA VAL A 176 5.99 -12.21 -0.38
C VAL A 176 6.45 -13.55 0.19
N ASP A 177 7.37 -13.54 1.13
CA ASP A 177 7.90 -14.73 1.84
C ASP A 177 7.17 -15.05 3.15
N GLY A 178 6.07 -14.34 3.43
CA GLY A 178 5.29 -14.51 4.65
C GLY A 178 5.76 -13.69 5.85
N THR A 179 6.85 -12.92 5.73
CA THR A 179 7.32 -12.03 6.81
C THR A 179 6.26 -10.98 7.11
N VAL A 180 5.88 -10.87 8.38
CA VAL A 180 4.92 -9.86 8.86
C VAL A 180 5.67 -8.65 9.38
N VAL A 181 5.25 -7.45 8.92
CA VAL A 181 5.87 -6.16 9.26
C VAL A 181 4.83 -5.14 9.70
N PRO A 182 5.18 -4.10 10.49
CA PRO A 182 4.21 -3.20 11.11
C PRO A 182 3.48 -2.28 10.13
N CYS A 183 4.02 -2.04 8.94
CA CYS A 183 3.41 -1.16 7.95
C CYS A 183 3.98 -1.40 6.54
N CYS A 184 3.33 -0.81 5.54
CA CYS A 184 3.73 -0.91 4.14
C CYS A 184 5.07 -0.21 3.80
N LEU A 185 5.64 0.60 4.69
CA LEU A 185 6.91 1.28 4.46
C LEU A 185 8.12 0.41 4.83
N ASP A 186 7.93 -0.65 5.60
CA ASP A 186 8.98 -1.63 5.91
C ASP A 186 9.04 -2.75 4.86
N GLY A 187 9.26 -2.38 3.61
CA GLY A 187 9.35 -3.36 2.52
C GLY A 187 10.62 -4.23 2.54
N GLU A 188 11.59 -3.93 3.40
CA GLU A 188 12.78 -4.76 3.60
C GLU A 188 12.61 -5.80 4.71
N GLY A 189 11.57 -5.69 5.55
CA GLY A 189 11.34 -6.60 6.67
C GLY A 189 12.30 -6.40 7.84
N VAL A 190 12.74 -5.17 8.05
CA VAL A 190 13.66 -4.79 9.15
C VAL A 190 13.01 -5.04 10.51
N ILE A 191 11.74 -4.67 10.62
CA ILE A 191 10.92 -4.91 11.80
C ILE A 191 10.13 -6.20 11.59
N ASN A 192 10.84 -7.32 11.59
CA ASN A 192 10.21 -8.63 11.47
C ASN A 192 9.45 -8.98 12.76
N LEU A 193 8.13 -9.12 12.66
CA LEU A 193 7.22 -9.48 13.76
C LEU A 193 7.00 -10.98 13.86
N GLY A 194 7.38 -11.74 12.83
CA GLY A 194 7.18 -13.18 12.68
C GLY A 194 6.89 -13.54 11.23
N ASN A 195 6.66 -14.81 10.95
CA ASN A 195 6.32 -15.31 9.62
C ASN A 195 4.99 -16.05 9.68
N ILE A 196 4.04 -15.65 8.84
CA ILE A 196 2.68 -16.20 8.82
C ILE A 196 2.63 -17.66 8.34
N ASN A 197 3.70 -18.14 7.69
CA ASN A 197 3.85 -19.55 7.31
C ASN A 197 4.35 -20.43 8.47
N GLU A 198 4.86 -19.83 9.55
CA GLU A 198 5.49 -20.52 10.69
C GLU A 198 4.65 -20.40 11.97
N SER A 199 3.94 -19.31 12.12
CA SER A 199 3.12 -18.98 13.30
C SER A 199 1.75 -18.47 12.91
N ARG A 200 0.77 -18.67 13.78
CA ARG A 200 -0.56 -18.09 13.57
C ARG A 200 -0.49 -16.57 13.62
N PHE A 201 -1.29 -15.92 12.79
CA PHE A 201 -1.34 -14.45 12.78
C PHE A 201 -1.70 -13.86 14.15
N SER A 202 -2.59 -14.53 14.92
CA SER A 202 -2.90 -14.14 16.30
C SER A 202 -1.68 -14.15 17.22
N GLU A 203 -0.80 -15.14 17.10
CA GLU A 203 0.42 -15.24 17.91
C GLU A 203 1.42 -14.13 17.56
N ILE A 204 1.52 -13.78 16.28
CA ILE A 204 2.34 -12.65 15.81
C ILE A 204 1.83 -11.33 16.38
N LEU A 205 0.50 -11.12 16.40
CA LEU A 205 -0.11 -9.92 16.98
C LEU A 205 0.13 -9.82 18.49
N GLU A 206 0.12 -10.96 19.20
CA GLU A 206 0.37 -11.05 20.63
C GLU A 206 1.87 -11.06 20.98
N GLY A 207 2.75 -11.10 19.99
CA GLY A 207 4.19 -11.16 20.17
C GLY A 207 4.75 -9.94 20.93
N PRO A 208 5.88 -10.12 21.66
CA PRO A 208 6.44 -9.06 22.52
C PRO A 208 6.86 -7.82 21.70
N ARG A 209 7.41 -8.01 20.50
CA ARG A 209 7.82 -6.90 19.62
C ARG A 209 6.61 -6.10 19.13
N THR A 210 5.53 -6.78 18.73
CA THR A 210 4.27 -6.15 18.31
C THR A 210 3.69 -5.31 19.45
N LYS A 211 3.60 -5.88 20.66
CA LYS A 211 3.10 -5.17 21.85
C LYS A 211 3.96 -3.95 22.20
N ALA A 212 5.27 -4.09 22.15
CA ALA A 212 6.20 -2.99 22.44
C ALA A 212 6.00 -1.81 21.47
N ILE A 213 5.79 -2.06 20.17
CA ILE A 213 5.53 -1.01 19.17
C ILE A 213 4.19 -0.32 19.44
N ILE A 214 3.13 -1.09 19.69
CA ILE A 214 1.79 -0.55 19.97
C ILE A 214 1.82 0.31 21.24
N GLU A 215 2.46 -0.18 22.31
CA GLU A 215 2.60 0.52 23.56
C GLU A 215 3.46 1.78 23.42
N GLY A 216 4.58 1.68 22.69
CA GLY A 216 5.44 2.81 22.41
C GLY A 216 4.68 3.95 21.73
N PHE A 217 3.96 3.67 20.64
CA PHE A 217 3.15 4.68 19.97
C PHE A 217 1.96 5.17 20.81
N SER A 218 1.42 4.34 21.72
CA SER A 218 0.41 4.77 22.68
C SER A 218 0.94 5.82 23.67
N ARG A 219 2.25 5.75 23.95
CA ARG A 219 2.99 6.70 24.77
C ARG A 219 3.69 7.80 23.96
N GLN A 220 3.33 7.97 22.68
CA GLN A 220 3.92 8.95 21.76
C GLN A 220 5.43 8.74 21.56
N TYR A 221 5.87 7.48 21.45
CA TYR A 221 7.28 7.16 21.26
C TYR A 221 7.50 5.99 20.28
N ALA A 222 8.40 6.17 19.33
CA ALA A 222 8.83 5.16 18.38
C ALA A 222 9.94 4.28 18.96
N VAL A 223 9.62 3.05 19.35
CA VAL A 223 10.59 2.10 19.96
C VAL A 223 11.57 1.51 18.94
N GLU A 224 11.17 1.40 17.68
CA GLU A 224 11.99 0.82 16.62
C GLU A 224 12.88 1.86 15.95
N GLU A 225 14.14 1.50 15.68
CA GLU A 225 15.12 2.35 15.01
C GLU A 225 14.59 2.83 13.64
N LEU A 226 14.06 1.90 12.83
CA LEU A 226 13.52 2.23 11.51
C LEU A 226 12.37 3.25 11.60
N CYS A 227 11.56 3.18 12.66
CA CYS A 227 10.47 4.14 12.90
C CYS A 227 10.99 5.52 13.27
N ARG A 228 12.11 5.62 14.00
CA ARG A 228 12.76 6.90 14.31
C ARG A 228 13.41 7.55 13.09
N LYS A 229 13.69 6.76 12.05
CA LYS A 229 14.24 7.20 10.76
C LYS A 229 13.17 7.38 9.66
N CYS A 230 11.88 7.36 10.04
CA CYS A 230 10.76 7.41 9.10
C CYS A 230 10.20 8.83 8.93
N GLY A 231 10.40 9.43 7.76
CA GLY A 231 9.84 10.75 7.44
C GLY A 231 8.30 10.77 7.37
N TYR A 232 7.66 9.65 7.06
CA TYR A 232 6.19 9.55 7.03
C TYR A 232 5.56 9.70 8.42
N ARG A 233 6.20 9.19 9.47
CA ARG A 233 5.73 9.31 10.84
C ARG A 233 5.56 10.77 11.28
N LYS A 234 6.46 11.64 10.82
CA LYS A 234 6.44 13.09 11.15
C LYS A 234 5.14 13.79 10.73
N ARG A 235 4.37 13.22 9.81
CA ARG A 235 3.07 13.76 9.38
C ARG A 235 1.98 13.67 10.44
N PHE A 236 2.15 12.83 11.45
CA PHE A 236 1.19 12.62 12.54
C PHE A 236 1.52 13.44 13.79
N ASN A 237 2.69 14.08 13.83
CA ASN A 237 3.06 15.00 14.87
C ASN A 237 2.40 16.36 14.56
N LYS A 238 1.28 16.63 15.19
CA LYS A 238 0.61 17.95 15.21
C LYS A 238 0.81 18.63 16.53
#